data_19189b59d9cde11cb7dda63e5f665315
#
_entry.id   19189b59d9cde11cb7dda63e5f665315
#
_cell.length_a   1.000
_cell.length_b   1.000
_cell.length_c   1.000
_cell.angle_alpha   90.00
_cell.angle_beta   90.00
_cell.angle_gamma   90.00
#
_symmetry.space_group_name_H-M   'P 1'
#
loop_
_entity.id
_entity.type
_entity.pdbx_description
1 polymer ?
#
loop_
_entity_poly.entity_id
_entity_poly.type
_entity_poly.pdbx_seq_one_letter_code
_entity_poly.pdbx_strand_id
1 'polypeptide(L)'
;RSHVNEGLRLAKEYGLPKLVSDFIPMHHGTTRVEYFYRMAMKETESTGGKVDESSFRYPGPKPNSKETGILMLCEAIEAAVRSIKEPDILKIESMINKIIKDRIEDGQLSECPITLDELEKIKGKIDGNTGMLPVLRGIYHIRVEYPDEVKK
;
A
#
# COMPACT_ATOMS: atom_id res chain seq x y z
N ARG A 1 7.54 -5.45 -11.40
CA ARG A 1 8.21 -6.75 -11.13
C ARG A 1 9.74 -6.67 -11.32
N SER A 2 10.23 -5.99 -12.34
CA SER A 2 11.68 -5.90 -12.62
C SER A 2 12.47 -5.26 -11.48
N HIS A 3 11.95 -4.22 -10.82
CA HIS A 3 12.66 -3.55 -9.71
C HIS A 3 12.87 -4.46 -8.49
N VAL A 4 11.96 -5.39 -8.21
CA VAL A 4 12.12 -6.36 -7.11
C VAL A 4 13.30 -7.30 -7.42
N ASN A 5 13.35 -7.88 -8.62
CA ASN A 5 14.44 -8.77 -9.03
C ASN A 5 15.79 -8.04 -9.05
N GLU A 6 15.80 -6.81 -9.57
CA GLU A 6 17.01 -5.98 -9.59
C GLU A 6 17.45 -5.57 -8.18
N GLY A 7 16.49 -5.21 -7.32
CA GLY A 7 16.76 -4.93 -5.92
C GLY A 7 17.40 -6.11 -5.18
N LEU A 8 16.88 -7.33 -5.38
CA LEU A 8 17.44 -8.54 -4.80
C LEU A 8 18.85 -8.83 -5.33
N ARG A 9 19.10 -8.62 -6.63
CA ARG A 9 20.41 -8.75 -7.23
C ARG A 9 21.41 -7.78 -6.57
N LEU A 10 21.06 -6.52 -6.44
CA LEU A 10 21.89 -5.49 -5.80
C LEU A 10 22.11 -5.80 -4.32
N ALA A 11 21.08 -6.19 -3.58
CA ALA A 11 21.19 -6.57 -2.18
C ALA A 11 22.21 -7.70 -1.96
N LYS A 12 22.21 -8.70 -2.85
CA LYS A 12 23.20 -9.78 -2.83
C LYS A 12 24.60 -9.30 -3.19
N GLU A 13 24.72 -8.47 -4.22
CA GLU A 13 26.00 -7.93 -4.68
C GLU A 13 26.69 -7.08 -3.59
N TYR A 14 25.91 -6.25 -2.89
CA TYR A 14 26.42 -5.38 -1.82
C TYR A 14 26.39 -6.00 -0.42
N GLY A 15 26.03 -7.28 -0.30
CA GLY A 15 26.06 -8.01 0.96
C GLY A 15 25.08 -7.47 2.01
N LEU A 16 23.90 -6.98 1.58
CA LEU A 16 22.89 -6.50 2.53
C LEU A 16 22.43 -7.62 3.47
N PRO A 17 22.31 -7.37 4.78
CA PRO A 17 21.77 -8.34 5.71
C PRO A 17 20.38 -8.80 5.29
N LYS A 18 20.08 -10.09 5.56
CA LYS A 18 18.78 -10.70 5.19
C LYS A 18 17.58 -9.88 5.71
N LEU A 19 17.64 -9.41 6.97
CA LEU A 19 16.57 -8.59 7.56
C LEU A 19 16.26 -7.32 6.75
N VAL A 20 17.26 -6.73 6.07
CA VAL A 20 17.08 -5.56 5.21
C VAL A 20 16.64 -5.97 3.82
N SER A 21 17.25 -7.01 3.25
CA SER A 21 16.91 -7.48 1.90
C SER A 21 15.51 -8.08 1.79
N ASP A 22 14.93 -8.60 2.89
CA ASP A 22 13.58 -9.14 2.94
C ASP A 22 12.51 -8.07 2.63
N PHE A 23 12.77 -6.80 2.90
CA PHE A 23 11.86 -5.70 2.51
C PHE A 23 11.66 -5.60 1.00
N ILE A 24 12.67 -5.98 0.21
CA ILE A 24 12.64 -5.84 -1.26
C ILE A 24 11.53 -6.69 -1.91
N PRO A 25 11.40 -7.99 -1.65
CA PRO A 25 10.30 -8.76 -2.22
C PRO A 25 8.98 -8.59 -1.44
N MET A 26 9.04 -8.31 -0.14
CA MET A 26 7.87 -8.33 0.73
C MET A 26 7.03 -7.06 0.66
N HIS A 27 7.56 -5.90 0.20
CA HIS A 27 6.76 -4.67 0.13
C HIS A 27 5.60 -4.76 -0.88
N HIS A 28 5.71 -5.63 -1.86
CA HIS A 28 4.58 -5.96 -2.75
C HIS A 28 3.91 -7.30 -2.41
N GLY A 29 4.60 -8.19 -1.67
CA GLY A 29 4.09 -9.53 -1.36
C GLY A 29 3.66 -10.29 -2.61
N THR A 30 2.45 -10.82 -2.59
CA THR A 30 1.82 -11.49 -3.73
C THR A 30 0.65 -10.67 -4.31
N THR A 31 0.66 -9.35 -4.12
CA THR A 31 -0.41 -8.47 -4.61
C THR A 31 -0.51 -8.47 -6.13
N ARG A 32 -1.70 -8.19 -6.63
CA ARG A 32 -1.97 -8.08 -8.06
C ARG A 32 -1.52 -6.72 -8.59
N VAL A 33 -0.89 -6.71 -9.75
CA VAL A 33 -0.56 -5.50 -10.51
C VAL A 33 -1.82 -5.02 -11.21
N GLU A 34 -2.64 -4.26 -10.49
CA GLU A 34 -4.03 -3.95 -10.81
C GLU A 34 -4.20 -3.29 -12.19
N TYR A 35 -3.31 -2.37 -12.54
CA TYR A 35 -3.36 -1.67 -13.83
C TYR A 35 -3.30 -2.64 -15.02
N PHE A 36 -2.30 -3.54 -15.03
CA PHE A 36 -2.13 -4.49 -16.14
C PHE A 36 -3.21 -5.56 -16.16
N TYR A 37 -3.67 -6.00 -14.99
CA TYR A 37 -4.78 -6.93 -14.90
C TYR A 37 -6.06 -6.36 -15.51
N ARG A 38 -6.40 -5.11 -15.16
CA ARG A 38 -7.59 -4.44 -15.71
C ARG A 38 -7.49 -4.19 -17.21
N MET A 39 -6.28 -3.89 -17.71
CA MET A 39 -6.07 -3.81 -19.16
C MET A 39 -6.34 -5.16 -19.85
N ALA A 40 -5.76 -6.25 -19.34
CA ALA A 40 -5.99 -7.58 -19.89
C ALA A 40 -7.46 -8.00 -19.82
N MET A 41 -8.16 -7.68 -18.73
CA MET A 41 -9.61 -7.92 -18.63
C MET A 41 -10.40 -7.21 -19.72
N LYS A 42 -10.12 -5.93 -19.97
CA LYS A 42 -10.80 -5.16 -21.04
C LYS A 42 -10.53 -5.72 -22.44
N GLU A 43 -9.31 -6.15 -22.71
CA GLU A 43 -8.95 -6.77 -23.99
C GLU A 43 -9.69 -8.10 -24.20
N THR A 44 -9.85 -8.88 -23.13
CA THR A 44 -10.53 -10.18 -23.21
C THR A 44 -12.05 -10.07 -23.22
N GLU A 45 -12.67 -9.00 -22.73
CA GLU A 45 -14.11 -8.75 -22.85
C GLU A 45 -14.58 -8.75 -24.32
N SER A 46 -13.73 -8.27 -25.23
CA SER A 46 -14.03 -8.23 -26.67
C SER A 46 -13.78 -9.57 -27.38
N THR A 47 -12.95 -10.44 -26.82
CA THR A 47 -12.49 -11.68 -27.47
C THR A 47 -13.05 -12.96 -26.83
N GLY A 48 -13.78 -12.84 -25.70
CA GLY A 48 -14.37 -13.99 -24.96
C GLY A 48 -13.33 -14.87 -24.26
N GLY A 49 -12.10 -14.40 -24.09
CA GLY A 49 -11.02 -15.09 -23.41
C GLY A 49 -11.16 -15.09 -21.88
N LYS A 50 -10.30 -15.86 -21.20
CA LYS A 50 -10.14 -15.79 -19.74
C LYS A 50 -8.77 -15.24 -19.40
N VAL A 51 -8.72 -14.30 -18.46
CA VAL A 51 -7.48 -13.75 -17.92
C VAL A 51 -7.05 -14.60 -16.72
N ASP A 52 -5.85 -15.15 -16.77
CA ASP A 52 -5.26 -15.80 -15.60
C ASP A 52 -4.69 -14.75 -14.65
N GLU A 53 -5.37 -14.53 -13.53
CA GLU A 53 -4.97 -13.57 -12.51
C GLU A 53 -3.58 -13.83 -11.94
N SER A 54 -3.16 -15.10 -11.84
CA SER A 54 -1.86 -15.49 -11.29
C SER A 54 -0.69 -14.85 -12.06
N SER A 55 -0.86 -14.67 -13.36
CA SER A 55 0.11 -14.02 -14.24
C SER A 55 0.33 -12.54 -13.93
N PHE A 56 -0.58 -11.92 -13.20
CA PHE A 56 -0.53 -10.50 -12.83
C PHE A 56 -0.16 -10.27 -11.36
N ARG A 57 0.15 -11.32 -10.60
CA ARG A 57 0.58 -11.19 -9.21
C ARG A 57 2.10 -11.06 -9.08
N TYR A 58 2.55 -10.38 -8.03
CA TYR A 58 3.96 -10.40 -7.63
C TYR A 58 4.32 -11.79 -7.09
N PRO A 59 5.59 -12.21 -7.23
CA PRO A 59 6.01 -13.57 -6.85
C PRO A 59 6.08 -13.79 -5.32
N GLY A 60 6.03 -12.73 -4.53
CA GLY A 60 6.18 -12.81 -3.08
C GLY A 60 7.65 -12.85 -2.63
N PRO A 61 7.89 -13.25 -1.39
CA PRO A 61 6.92 -13.75 -0.39
C PRO A 61 6.03 -12.65 0.19
N LYS A 62 4.97 -13.05 0.92
CA LYS A 62 4.15 -12.13 1.72
C LYS A 62 4.96 -11.58 2.89
N PRO A 63 4.59 -10.40 3.43
CA PRO A 63 5.16 -9.89 4.68
C PRO A 63 5.01 -10.90 5.82
N ASN A 64 6.10 -11.15 6.54
CA ASN A 64 6.14 -12.09 7.65
C ASN A 64 6.63 -11.48 8.96
N SER A 65 6.88 -10.18 8.97
CA SER A 65 7.18 -9.38 10.16
C SER A 65 6.33 -8.13 10.18
N LYS A 66 6.21 -7.47 11.34
CA LYS A 66 5.46 -6.21 11.46
C LYS A 66 6.08 -5.13 10.58
N GLU A 67 7.40 -5.06 10.56
CA GLU A 67 8.17 -4.07 9.80
C GLU A 67 7.92 -4.20 8.30
N THR A 68 7.95 -5.42 7.75
CA THR A 68 7.66 -5.65 6.33
C THR A 68 6.20 -5.41 5.99
N GLY A 69 5.26 -5.72 6.91
CA GLY A 69 3.84 -5.39 6.77
C GLY A 69 3.57 -3.90 6.80
N ILE A 70 4.23 -3.16 7.70
CA ILE A 70 4.15 -1.70 7.78
C ILE A 70 4.65 -1.07 6.46
N LEU A 71 5.80 -1.52 5.94
CA LEU A 71 6.32 -0.98 4.69
C LEU A 71 5.36 -1.24 3.52
N MET A 72 4.80 -2.45 3.40
CA MET A 72 3.78 -2.77 2.38
C MET A 72 2.61 -1.80 2.44
N LEU A 73 2.08 -1.53 3.63
CA LEU A 73 0.95 -0.63 3.80
C LEU A 73 1.32 0.82 3.47
N CYS A 74 2.44 1.31 4.00
CA CYS A 74 2.88 2.68 3.81
C CYS A 74 3.16 2.99 2.33
N GLU A 75 3.84 2.10 1.62
CA GLU A 75 4.12 2.25 0.18
C GLU A 75 2.84 2.24 -0.64
N ALA A 76 1.97 1.27 -0.40
CA ALA A 76 0.70 1.16 -1.12
C ALA A 76 -0.23 2.36 -0.87
N ILE A 77 -0.30 2.85 0.37
CA ILE A 77 -1.09 4.01 0.75
C ILE A 77 -0.52 5.28 0.09
N GLU A 78 0.80 5.49 0.17
CA GLU A 78 1.45 6.66 -0.44
C GLU A 78 1.19 6.70 -1.95
N ALA A 79 1.44 5.59 -2.64
CA ALA A 79 1.23 5.50 -4.08
C ALA A 79 -0.24 5.73 -4.49
N ALA A 80 -1.19 5.21 -3.72
CA ALA A 80 -2.61 5.39 -3.97
C ALA A 80 -3.06 6.84 -3.72
N VAL A 81 -2.64 7.45 -2.61
CA VAL A 81 -2.98 8.83 -2.27
C VAL A 81 -2.38 9.81 -3.28
N ARG A 82 -1.16 9.58 -3.74
CA ARG A 82 -0.50 10.38 -4.80
C ARG A 82 -1.30 10.40 -6.10
N SER A 83 -2.11 9.39 -6.38
CA SER A 83 -2.96 9.33 -7.57
C SER A 83 -4.27 10.11 -7.44
N ILE A 84 -4.62 10.61 -6.27
CA ILE A 84 -5.86 11.36 -6.02
C ILE A 84 -5.73 12.75 -6.64
N LYS A 85 -6.66 13.07 -7.53
CA LYS A 85 -6.82 14.45 -8.02
C LYS A 85 -7.49 15.28 -6.92
N GLU A 86 -6.89 16.42 -6.58
CA GLU A 86 -7.41 17.33 -5.54
C GLU A 86 -7.65 16.58 -4.21
N PRO A 87 -6.56 16.14 -3.53
CA PRO A 87 -6.67 15.41 -2.28
C PRO A 87 -7.25 16.30 -1.18
N ASP A 88 -8.19 15.75 -0.44
CA ASP A 88 -8.72 16.28 0.81
C ASP A 88 -8.62 15.22 1.90
N ILE A 89 -8.85 15.61 3.14
CA ILE A 89 -8.65 14.73 4.28
C ILE A 89 -9.56 13.49 4.24
N LEU A 90 -10.80 13.64 3.78
CA LEU A 90 -11.77 12.54 3.70
C LEU A 90 -11.41 11.55 2.60
N LYS A 91 -10.93 12.05 1.45
CA LYS A 91 -10.44 11.20 0.37
C LYS A 91 -9.19 10.43 0.79
N ILE A 92 -8.27 11.08 1.50
CA ILE A 92 -7.06 10.40 2.02
C ILE A 92 -7.45 9.33 3.02
N GLU A 93 -8.30 9.64 4.01
CA GLU A 93 -8.75 8.67 5.01
C GLU A 93 -9.48 7.49 4.36
N SER A 94 -10.38 7.76 3.43
CA SER A 94 -11.09 6.73 2.67
C SER A 94 -10.12 5.81 1.91
N MET A 95 -9.08 6.40 1.29
CA MET A 95 -8.06 5.63 0.56
C MET A 95 -7.22 4.76 1.51
N ILE A 96 -6.82 5.27 2.66
CA ILE A 96 -6.09 4.51 3.68
C ILE A 96 -6.92 3.30 4.13
N ASN A 97 -8.19 3.53 4.49
CA ASN A 97 -9.11 2.47 4.92
C ASN A 97 -9.28 1.41 3.82
N LYS A 98 -9.43 1.85 2.57
CA LYS A 98 -9.54 0.96 1.43
C LYS A 98 -8.30 0.09 1.25
N ILE A 99 -7.10 0.67 1.28
CA ILE A 99 -5.86 -0.09 1.09
C ILE A 99 -5.66 -1.11 2.21
N ILE A 100 -5.87 -0.73 3.47
CA ILE A 100 -5.75 -1.66 4.61
C ILE A 100 -6.74 -2.81 4.43
N LYS A 101 -8.00 -2.52 4.13
CA LYS A 101 -9.04 -3.53 3.89
C LYS A 101 -8.65 -4.47 2.73
N ASP A 102 -8.26 -3.92 1.58
CA ASP A 102 -7.89 -4.70 0.41
C ASP A 102 -6.70 -5.66 0.71
N ARG A 103 -5.71 -5.22 1.51
CA ARG A 103 -4.57 -6.07 1.90
C ARG A 103 -4.97 -7.19 2.87
N ILE A 104 -5.93 -6.95 3.76
CA ILE A 104 -6.48 -7.97 4.66
C ILE A 104 -7.28 -8.99 3.83
N GLU A 105 -8.20 -8.53 2.98
CA GLU A 105 -9.08 -9.39 2.18
C GLU A 105 -8.30 -10.23 1.16
N ASP A 106 -7.23 -9.69 0.57
CA ASP A 106 -6.32 -10.44 -0.32
C ASP A 106 -5.34 -11.35 0.46
N GLY A 107 -5.45 -11.41 1.79
CA GLY A 107 -4.64 -12.26 2.65
C GLY A 107 -3.15 -11.91 2.64
N GLN A 108 -2.79 -10.68 2.31
CA GLN A 108 -1.39 -10.25 2.23
C GLN A 108 -0.73 -10.16 3.60
N LEU A 109 -1.50 -9.92 4.65
CA LEU A 109 -1.02 -9.82 6.03
C LEU A 109 -1.19 -11.13 6.83
N SER A 110 -1.54 -12.25 6.19
CA SER A 110 -1.85 -13.52 6.86
C SER A 110 -0.66 -14.14 7.60
N GLU A 111 0.57 -13.81 7.21
CA GLU A 111 1.81 -14.28 7.83
C GLU A 111 2.46 -13.20 8.73
N CYS A 112 1.86 -12.01 8.77
CA CYS A 112 2.36 -10.85 9.50
C CYS A 112 1.71 -10.79 10.89
N PRO A 113 2.50 -10.76 11.99
CA PRO A 113 1.96 -10.73 13.35
C PRO A 113 1.48 -9.32 13.75
N ILE A 114 0.75 -8.65 12.87
CA ILE A 114 0.19 -7.32 13.08
C ILE A 114 -1.22 -7.43 13.64
N THR A 115 -1.55 -6.62 14.64
CA THR A 115 -2.87 -6.59 15.28
C THR A 115 -3.75 -5.50 14.68
N LEU A 116 -5.07 -5.59 14.91
CA LEU A 116 -6.01 -4.55 14.49
C LEU A 116 -5.71 -3.19 15.15
N ASP A 117 -5.30 -3.20 16.43
CA ASP A 117 -4.88 -1.98 17.13
C ASP A 117 -3.64 -1.33 16.48
N GLU A 118 -2.69 -2.14 16.02
CA GLU A 118 -1.53 -1.64 15.29
C GLU A 118 -1.89 -1.10 13.90
N LEU A 119 -2.86 -1.70 13.21
CA LEU A 119 -3.37 -1.15 11.95
C LEU A 119 -4.03 0.23 12.15
N GLU A 120 -4.79 0.42 13.22
CA GLU A 120 -5.35 1.74 13.57
C GLU A 120 -4.25 2.76 13.91
N LYS A 121 -3.15 2.34 14.56
CA LYS A 121 -1.98 3.20 14.80
C LYS A 121 -1.25 3.57 13.51
N ILE A 122 -1.12 2.62 12.56
CA ILE A 122 -0.54 2.89 11.24
C ILE A 122 -1.40 3.88 10.47
N LYS A 123 -2.72 3.73 10.48
CA LYS A 123 -3.64 4.69 9.89
C LYS A 123 -3.47 6.08 10.50
N GLY A 124 -3.47 6.15 11.82
CA GLY A 124 -3.44 7.41 12.57
C GLY A 124 -4.80 8.12 12.64
N LYS A 125 -4.82 9.26 13.32
CA LYS A 125 -6.01 10.12 13.48
C LYS A 125 -5.76 11.48 12.83
N ILE A 126 -6.83 12.13 12.40
CA ILE A 126 -6.79 13.43 11.70
C ILE A 126 -6.06 14.51 12.49
N ASP A 127 -6.34 14.58 13.78
CA ASP A 127 -5.75 15.49 14.77
C ASP A 127 -4.55 14.91 15.52
N GLY A 128 -4.14 13.68 15.14
CA GLY A 128 -3.00 13.00 15.72
C GLY A 128 -1.66 13.47 15.16
N ASN A 129 -0.59 13.06 15.82
CA ASN A 129 0.80 13.35 15.42
C ASN A 129 1.52 12.15 14.82
N THR A 130 0.87 10.99 14.76
CA THR A 130 1.46 9.73 14.31
C THR A 130 0.53 9.00 13.36
N GLY A 131 1.13 8.18 12.48
CA GLY A 131 0.40 7.39 11.48
C GLY A 131 0.34 8.08 10.11
N MET A 132 -0.18 7.37 9.14
CA MET A 132 -0.19 7.79 7.74
C MET A 132 -1.06 9.03 7.49
N LEU A 133 -2.21 9.13 8.16
CA LEU A 133 -3.16 10.20 7.93
C LEU A 133 -2.58 11.60 8.23
N PRO A 134 -2.00 11.88 9.43
CA PRO A 134 -1.39 13.19 9.68
C PRO A 134 -0.14 13.44 8.82
N VAL A 135 0.64 12.40 8.49
CA VAL A 135 1.82 12.54 7.61
C VAL A 135 1.38 12.99 6.21
N LEU A 136 0.42 12.30 5.61
CA LEU A 136 -0.09 12.63 4.28
C LEU A 136 -0.79 13.98 4.27
N ARG A 137 -1.57 14.31 5.30
CA ARG A 137 -2.14 15.65 5.47
C ARG A 137 -1.05 16.73 5.42
N GLY A 138 0.07 16.50 6.10
CA GLY A 138 1.20 17.43 6.10
C GLY A 138 1.87 17.56 4.73
N ILE A 139 2.11 16.42 4.05
CA ILE A 139 2.72 16.39 2.71
C ILE A 139 1.87 17.17 1.69
N TYR A 140 0.56 17.02 1.73
CA TYR A 140 -0.37 17.69 0.80
C TYR A 140 -0.84 19.06 1.30
N HIS A 141 -0.31 19.58 2.42
CA HIS A 141 -0.67 20.86 3.02
C HIS A 141 -2.18 21.07 3.24
N ILE A 142 -2.90 19.99 3.55
CA ILE A 142 -4.35 20.02 3.75
C ILE A 142 -4.66 20.64 5.12
N ARG A 143 -5.41 21.74 5.13
CA ARG A 143 -5.93 22.34 6.36
C ARG A 143 -7.17 21.58 6.83
N VAL A 144 -7.25 21.35 8.14
CA VAL A 144 -8.49 20.88 8.78
C VAL A 144 -9.27 22.12 9.18
N GLU A 145 -10.43 22.33 8.56
CA GLU A 145 -11.36 23.39 8.97
C GLU A 145 -12.27 22.82 10.06
N TYR A 146 -12.22 23.39 11.24
CA TYR A 146 -13.12 23.04 12.32
C TYR A 146 -14.39 23.91 12.22
N PRO A 147 -15.59 23.34 12.52
CA PRO A 147 -16.86 24.03 12.37
C PRO A 147 -16.95 25.39 13.09
N ASP A 148 -16.16 25.60 14.14
CA ASP A 148 -16.14 26.80 14.94
C ASP A 148 -15.27 27.93 14.35
N GLU A 149 -14.45 27.66 13.34
CA GLU A 149 -13.57 28.63 12.68
C GLU A 149 -14.23 29.37 11.49
N VAL A 150 -15.39 28.92 11.05
CA VAL A 150 -16.12 29.48 9.90
C VAL A 150 -16.91 30.77 10.26
N LYS A 151 -16.82 31.24 11.50
CA LYS A 151 -17.49 32.48 11.97
C LYS A 151 -16.49 33.50 12.49
N LYS A 152 -15.74 34.10 11.59
CA LYS A 152 -15.17 35.44 11.83
C LYS A 152 -14.99 36.20 10.51
#